data_56c3e457c618c764b33d4180710abfa2
#
_entry.id   56c3e457c618c764b33d4180710abfa2
#
_cell.length_a   1.000
_cell.length_b   1.000
_cell.length_c   1.000
_cell.angle_alpha   90.00
_cell.angle_beta   90.00
_cell.angle_gamma   90.00
#
_symmetry.space_group_name_H-M   'P 1'
#
loop_
_entity.id
_entity.type
_entity.pdbx_description
1 polymer ?
#
loop_
_entity_poly.entity_id
_entity_poly.type
_entity_poly.pdbx_seq_one_letter_code
_entity_poly.pdbx_strand_id
1 'polypeptide(L)'
;TLVRGTDRDWLYISGTASIVGHESRHPDDPMAQLDETLANLKALIDSAATEEGIRFEGFASLTHLKVYIRHTRDFPLIRARLEALLQKNTQCLYLEAEVCRPELLLEIEAVASAPKD
;
A
#
# COMPACT_ATOMS: atom_id res chain seq x y z
N THR A 1 -4.47 -11.50 -2.21
CA THR A 1 -5.55 -12.39 -2.68
C THR A 1 -6.39 -11.72 -3.74
N LEU A 2 -6.51 -12.35 -4.86
CA LEU A 2 -7.35 -11.86 -5.97
C LEU A 2 -8.74 -12.49 -5.87
N VAL A 3 -9.77 -11.65 -5.93
CA VAL A 3 -11.17 -12.10 -5.94
C VAL A 3 -11.82 -11.62 -7.23
N ARG A 4 -12.27 -12.55 -8.07
CA ARG A 4 -12.99 -12.26 -9.30
C ARG A 4 -14.47 -12.07 -8.99
N GLY A 5 -14.95 -10.84 -9.15
CA GLY A 5 -16.37 -10.53 -8.94
C GLY A 5 -17.17 -10.54 -10.23
N THR A 6 -18.46 -10.21 -10.14
CA THR A 6 -19.34 -10.14 -11.32
C THR A 6 -19.10 -8.88 -12.14
N ASP A 7 -19.03 -7.73 -11.48
CA ASP A 7 -18.85 -6.43 -12.13
C ASP A 7 -17.43 -5.89 -12.02
N ARG A 8 -16.72 -6.31 -10.98
CA ARG A 8 -15.38 -5.82 -10.66
C ARG A 8 -14.51 -6.96 -10.16
N ASP A 9 -13.21 -6.79 -10.33
CA ASP A 9 -12.21 -7.65 -9.73
C ASP A 9 -11.56 -6.91 -8.56
N TRP A 10 -11.20 -7.63 -7.51
CA TRP A 10 -10.66 -7.08 -6.28
C TRP A 10 -9.32 -7.72 -5.93
N LEU A 11 -8.37 -6.91 -5.55
CA LEU A 11 -7.07 -7.38 -5.07
C LEU A 11 -6.87 -6.93 -3.63
N TYR A 12 -6.77 -7.90 -2.73
CA TYR A 12 -6.51 -7.67 -1.31
C TYR A 12 -5.03 -7.89 -1.06
N ILE A 13 -4.34 -6.84 -0.62
CA ILE A 13 -2.90 -6.84 -0.40
C ILE A 13 -2.66 -6.76 1.10
N SER A 14 -2.11 -7.84 1.66
CA SER A 14 -1.74 -7.88 3.08
C SER A 14 -0.48 -7.05 3.33
N GLY A 15 -0.04 -6.96 4.58
CA GLY A 15 1.00 -6.05 5.01
C GLY A 15 2.19 -5.90 4.09
N THR A 16 2.37 -4.69 3.58
CA THR A 16 3.48 -4.31 2.70
C THR A 16 4.31 -3.24 3.40
N ALA A 17 5.63 -3.39 3.34
CA ALA A 17 6.56 -2.52 4.04
C ALA A 17 7.83 -2.28 3.21
N SER A 18 8.78 -1.56 3.79
CA SER A 18 10.06 -1.24 3.15
C SER A 18 11.02 -2.44 3.22
N ILE A 19 10.66 -3.49 2.48
CA ILE A 19 11.44 -4.73 2.43
C ILE A 19 11.72 -5.06 0.96
N VAL A 20 12.98 -5.35 0.64
CA VAL A 20 13.39 -5.83 -0.67
C VAL A 20 13.99 -7.21 -0.48
N GLY A 21 13.34 -8.24 -1.05
CA GLY A 21 13.66 -9.62 -0.73
C GLY A 21 13.33 -9.90 0.73
N HIS A 22 14.33 -10.18 1.56
CA HIS A 22 14.16 -10.36 3.01
C HIS A 22 14.84 -9.26 3.83
N GLU A 23 15.37 -8.22 3.17
CA GLU A 23 16.06 -7.13 3.84
C GLU A 23 15.15 -5.92 4.03
N SER A 24 15.10 -5.39 5.26
CA SER A 24 14.45 -4.11 5.53
C SER A 24 15.31 -2.99 4.97
N ARG A 25 14.67 -2.01 4.34
CA ARG A 25 15.34 -0.87 3.72
C ARG A 25 15.04 0.41 4.48
N HIS A 26 16.02 1.33 4.45
CA HIS A 26 15.90 2.67 5.01
C HIS A 26 15.56 2.69 6.50
N PRO A 27 16.31 1.96 7.37
CA PRO A 27 16.05 2.04 8.79
C PRO A 27 16.13 3.50 9.27
N ASP A 28 15.26 3.88 10.19
CA ASP A 28 15.19 5.22 10.79
C ASP A 28 14.76 6.37 9.84
N ASP A 29 14.37 6.07 8.59
CA ASP A 29 13.89 7.08 7.65
C ASP A 29 12.45 6.80 7.23
N PRO A 30 11.45 7.40 7.88
CA PRO A 30 10.05 7.09 7.61
C PRO A 30 9.61 7.47 6.19
N MET A 31 10.11 8.56 5.63
CA MET A 31 9.70 8.97 4.29
C MET A 31 10.33 8.09 3.21
N ALA A 32 11.59 7.68 3.38
CA ALA A 32 12.21 6.72 2.47
C ALA A 32 11.55 5.35 2.58
N GLN A 33 11.17 4.93 3.79
CA GLN A 33 10.40 3.69 3.97
C GLN A 33 9.03 3.77 3.32
N LEU A 34 8.36 4.90 3.41
CA LEU A 34 7.08 5.09 2.73
C LEU A 34 7.22 4.96 1.22
N ASP A 35 8.21 5.61 0.63
CA ASP A 35 8.44 5.54 -0.81
C ASP A 35 8.73 4.11 -1.27
N GLU A 36 9.55 3.36 -0.50
CA GLU A 36 9.86 1.96 -0.82
C GLU A 36 8.62 1.07 -0.66
N THR A 37 7.82 1.30 0.37
CA THR A 37 6.56 0.59 0.60
C THR A 37 5.60 0.82 -0.56
N LEU A 38 5.48 2.07 -1.03
CA LEU A 38 4.62 2.41 -2.16
C LEU A 38 5.12 1.79 -3.46
N ALA A 39 6.44 1.72 -3.67
CA ALA A 39 7.02 1.05 -4.82
C ALA A 39 6.70 -0.45 -4.80
N ASN A 40 6.79 -1.09 -3.64
CA ASN A 40 6.44 -2.50 -3.48
C ASN A 40 4.94 -2.73 -3.73
N LEU A 41 4.10 -1.84 -3.24
CA LEU A 41 2.65 -1.90 -3.44
C LEU A 41 2.30 -1.78 -4.93
N LYS A 42 2.90 -0.82 -5.61
CA LYS A 42 2.70 -0.63 -7.04
C LYS A 42 3.15 -1.85 -7.84
N ALA A 43 4.28 -2.44 -7.48
CA ALA A 43 4.78 -3.65 -8.15
C ALA A 43 3.80 -4.81 -8.01
N LEU A 44 3.18 -4.99 -6.85
CA LEU A 44 2.18 -6.04 -6.63
C LEU A 44 0.94 -5.82 -7.50
N ILE A 45 0.45 -4.58 -7.60
CA ILE A 45 -0.71 -4.24 -8.41
C ILE A 45 -0.39 -4.46 -9.89
N ASP A 46 0.76 -3.99 -10.36
CA ASP A 46 1.17 -4.13 -11.76
C ASP A 46 1.37 -5.59 -12.15
N SER A 47 1.93 -6.39 -11.25
CA SER A 47 2.11 -7.83 -11.47
C SER A 47 0.77 -8.55 -11.60
N ALA A 48 -0.18 -8.24 -10.72
CA ALA A 48 -1.52 -8.81 -10.80
C ALA A 48 -2.22 -8.41 -12.10
N ALA A 49 -2.09 -7.15 -12.52
CA ALA A 49 -2.66 -6.68 -13.77
C ALA A 49 -2.12 -7.46 -14.97
N THR A 50 -0.81 -7.65 -15.02
CA THR A 50 -0.13 -8.34 -16.12
C THR A 50 -0.45 -9.83 -16.12
N GLU A 51 -0.30 -10.49 -14.97
CA GLU A 51 -0.44 -11.95 -14.88
C GLU A 51 -1.89 -12.42 -15.06
N GLU A 52 -2.86 -11.64 -14.59
CA GLU A 52 -4.27 -12.01 -14.61
C GLU A 52 -5.08 -11.32 -15.70
N GLY A 53 -4.47 -10.42 -16.46
CA GLY A 53 -5.15 -9.67 -17.52
C GLY A 53 -6.24 -8.76 -16.99
N ILE A 54 -6.05 -8.16 -15.81
CA ILE A 54 -7.00 -7.27 -15.17
C ILE A 54 -6.54 -5.83 -15.35
N ARG A 55 -7.51 -4.92 -15.50
CA ARG A 55 -7.24 -3.51 -15.74
C ARG A 55 -6.94 -2.70 -14.49
N PHE A 56 -6.06 -3.17 -13.64
CA PHE A 56 -5.57 -2.33 -12.54
C PHE A 56 -4.70 -1.21 -13.09
N GLU A 57 -4.93 -0.01 -12.61
CA GLU A 57 -4.22 1.21 -13.03
C GLU A 57 -3.36 1.78 -11.89
N GLY A 58 -2.48 0.98 -11.33
CA GLY A 58 -1.60 1.39 -10.25
C GLY A 58 -2.37 1.96 -9.07
N PHE A 59 -1.92 3.10 -8.54
CA PHE A 59 -2.55 3.72 -7.38
C PHE A 59 -3.97 4.23 -7.65
N ALA A 60 -4.33 4.49 -8.91
CA ALA A 60 -5.69 4.89 -9.25
C ALA A 60 -6.71 3.80 -8.97
N SER A 61 -6.29 2.54 -8.91
CA SER A 61 -7.16 1.41 -8.58
C SER A 61 -7.32 1.17 -7.08
N LEU A 62 -6.57 1.86 -6.23
CA LEU A 62 -6.66 1.70 -4.78
C LEU A 62 -7.95 2.30 -4.25
N THR A 63 -8.70 1.52 -3.48
CA THR A 63 -9.95 1.95 -2.84
C THR A 63 -9.79 2.19 -1.36
N HIS A 64 -9.00 1.36 -0.69
CA HIS A 64 -8.80 1.41 0.76
C HIS A 64 -7.35 1.15 1.11
N LEU A 65 -6.83 1.90 2.08
CA LEU A 65 -5.55 1.64 2.72
C LEU A 65 -5.73 1.63 4.24
N LYS A 66 -5.06 0.69 4.89
CA LYS A 66 -4.78 0.75 6.33
C LYS A 66 -3.30 0.99 6.48
N VAL A 67 -2.95 2.08 7.15
CA VAL A 67 -1.57 2.49 7.33
C VAL A 67 -1.22 2.34 8.81
N TYR A 68 -0.37 1.37 9.11
CA TYR A 68 0.11 1.12 10.46
C TYR A 68 1.38 1.91 10.67
N ILE A 69 1.41 2.76 11.68
CA ILE A 69 2.53 3.68 11.95
C ILE A 69 3.07 3.40 13.35
N ARG A 70 4.37 3.16 13.45
CA ARG A 70 5.00 2.84 14.73
C ARG A 70 5.04 4.05 15.65
N HIS A 71 5.40 5.22 15.14
CA HIS A 71 5.54 6.45 15.92
C HIS A 71 4.58 7.53 15.43
N THR A 72 3.74 8.01 16.34
CA THR A 72 2.73 9.04 16.00
C THR A 72 3.36 10.32 15.46
N ARG A 73 4.61 10.62 15.80
CA ARG A 73 5.32 11.80 15.26
C ARG A 73 5.50 11.75 13.75
N ASP A 74 5.47 10.56 13.14
CA ASP A 74 5.63 10.38 11.71
C ASP A 74 4.31 10.53 10.94
N PHE A 75 3.17 10.50 11.64
CA PHE A 75 1.86 10.54 11.03
C PHE A 75 1.62 11.75 10.13
N PRO A 76 1.91 12.99 10.54
CA PRO A 76 1.61 14.14 9.67
C PRO A 76 2.32 14.09 8.33
N LEU A 77 3.58 13.64 8.28
CA LEU A 77 4.35 13.56 7.05
C LEU A 77 3.85 12.42 6.16
N ILE A 78 3.56 11.28 6.75
CA ILE A 78 3.03 10.12 6.02
C ILE A 78 1.68 10.46 5.41
N ARG A 79 0.78 11.05 6.20
CA ARG A 79 -0.54 11.47 5.75
C ARG A 79 -0.45 12.47 4.59
N ALA A 80 0.40 13.48 4.72
CA ALA A 80 0.55 14.50 3.69
C ALA A 80 1.02 13.89 2.37
N ARG A 81 2.00 12.97 2.42
CA ARG A 81 2.51 12.31 1.23
C ARG A 81 1.44 11.45 0.56
N LEU A 82 0.68 10.69 1.34
CA LEU A 82 -0.37 9.82 0.81
C LEU A 82 -1.53 10.64 0.24
N GLU A 83 -1.95 11.71 0.90
CA GLU A 83 -3.00 12.59 0.38
C GLU A 83 -2.61 13.26 -0.95
N ALA A 84 -1.34 13.58 -1.13
CA ALA A 84 -0.84 14.16 -2.36
C ALA A 84 -0.78 13.16 -3.51
N LEU A 85 -0.60 11.88 -3.20
CA LEU A 85 -0.38 10.82 -4.19
C LEU A 85 -1.66 10.09 -4.59
N LEU A 86 -2.57 9.87 -3.63
CA LEU A 86 -3.75 9.04 -3.84
C LEU A 86 -4.94 9.83 -4.38
N GLN A 87 -5.89 9.11 -4.97
CA GLN A 87 -7.16 9.68 -5.41
C GLN A 87 -7.97 10.16 -4.20
N LYS A 88 -8.79 11.20 -4.39
CA LYS A 88 -9.60 11.76 -3.30
C LYS A 88 -10.60 10.76 -2.72
N ASN A 89 -11.06 9.82 -3.54
CA ASN A 89 -12.02 8.81 -3.10
C ASN A 89 -11.37 7.57 -2.49
N THR A 90 -10.05 7.50 -2.44
CA THR A 90 -9.36 6.43 -1.73
C THR A 90 -9.48 6.66 -0.24
N GLN A 91 -9.98 5.66 0.47
CA GLN A 91 -10.17 5.75 1.93
C GLN A 91 -8.91 5.27 2.63
N CYS A 92 -8.39 6.09 3.54
CA CYS A 92 -7.21 5.74 4.34
C CYS A 92 -7.57 5.72 5.82
N LEU A 93 -7.19 4.66 6.50
CA LEU A 93 -7.27 4.54 7.94
C LEU A 93 -5.85 4.47 8.49
N TYR A 94 -5.54 5.35 9.43
CA TYR A 94 -4.21 5.41 10.06
C TYR A 94 -4.30 4.89 11.48
N LEU A 95 -3.41 3.95 11.83
CA LEU A 95 -3.40 3.30 13.12
C LEU A 95 -1.99 3.31 13.70
N GLU A 96 -1.88 3.64 14.98
CA GLU A 96 -0.61 3.44 15.69
C GLU A 96 -0.51 1.97 16.07
N ALA A 97 0.57 1.31 15.67
CA ALA A 97 0.76 -0.10 15.94
C ALA A 97 2.22 -0.50 15.85
N GLU A 98 2.57 -1.57 16.52
CA GLU A 98 3.86 -2.20 16.30
C GLU A 98 3.83 -2.98 14.99
N VAL A 99 4.95 -2.90 14.26
CA VAL A 99 5.13 -3.60 13.01
C VAL A 99 6.05 -4.80 13.26
N CYS A 100 5.97 -5.83 12.41
CA CYS A 100 6.64 -7.11 12.66
C CYS A 100 8.15 -7.04 12.88
N ARG A 101 8.84 -6.04 12.32
CA ARG A 101 10.27 -5.84 12.52
C ARG A 101 10.52 -4.49 13.20
N PRO A 102 11.38 -4.42 14.24
CA PRO A 102 11.62 -3.17 14.97
C PRO A 102 12.09 -2.01 14.11
N GLU A 103 12.86 -2.28 13.05
CA GLU A 103 13.38 -1.25 12.15
C GLU A 103 12.34 -0.70 11.16
N LEU A 104 11.19 -1.35 11.04
CA LEU A 104 10.11 -0.86 10.17
C LEU A 104 9.27 0.17 10.92
N LEU A 105 9.08 1.32 10.29
CA LEU A 105 8.35 2.44 10.88
C LEU A 105 6.89 2.50 10.41
N LEU A 106 6.56 1.77 9.36
CA LEU A 106 5.19 1.69 8.86
C LEU A 106 4.96 0.41 8.06
N GLU A 107 3.69 0.08 7.87
CA GLU A 107 3.23 -1.03 7.05
C GLU A 107 1.87 -0.67 6.47
N ILE A 108 1.59 -1.10 5.25
CA ILE A 108 0.33 -0.78 4.57
C ILE A 108 -0.37 -2.07 4.14
N GLU A 109 -1.66 -2.15 4.46
CA GLU A 109 -2.60 -3.08 3.85
C GLU A 109 -3.45 -2.31 2.86
N ALA A 110 -3.76 -2.90 1.73
CA ALA A 110 -4.48 -2.20 0.69
C ALA A 110 -5.52 -3.07 -0.01
N VAL A 111 -6.51 -2.41 -0.60
CA VAL A 111 -7.47 -3.03 -1.49
C VAL A 111 -7.47 -2.25 -2.80
N ALA A 112 -7.28 -2.96 -3.90
CA ALA A 112 -7.40 -2.41 -5.24
C ALA A 112 -8.60 -3.05 -5.95
N SER A 113 -9.22 -2.30 -6.83
CA SER A 113 -10.39 -2.74 -7.58
C SER A 113 -10.31 -2.27 -9.02
N ALA A 114 -10.77 -3.09 -9.95
CA ALA A 114 -10.83 -2.75 -11.36
C ALA A 114 -12.16 -3.20 -11.96
N PRO A 115 -12.79 -2.38 -12.83
CA PRO A 115 -14.02 -2.78 -13.50
C PRO A 115 -13.74 -3.87 -14.51
N LYS A 116 -14.73 -4.72 -14.75
CA LYS A 116 -14.70 -5.68 -15.85
C LYS A 116 -15.16 -5.03 -17.14
N ASP A 117 -14.71 -5.59 -18.23
CA ASP A 117 -15.13 -5.15 -19.58
C ASP A 117 -16.59 -5.49 -19.85
#